data_17354ceaea333a255045f31c06b00068
#
_entry.id   17354ceaea333a255045f31c06b00068
#
_cell.length_a   1.000
_cell.length_b   1.000
_cell.length_c   1.000
_cell.angle_alpha   90.00
_cell.angle_beta   90.00
_cell.angle_gamma   90.00
#
_symmetry.space_group_name_H-M   'P 1'
#
loop_
_entity.id
_entity.type
_entity.pdbx_description
1 polymer ?
#
loop_
_entity_poly.entity_id
_entity_poly.type
_entity_poly.pdbx_seq_one_letter_code
_entity_poly.pdbx_strand_id
1 'polypeptide(L)'
;MRRATERSFGAVPNWVVLLLLASLTCQYFVQKNYATHVAAGKDLPVPPTPTVVRLASLDSPIFAAQLLMLWLQSFDVQPGISLSFRELDYARIQGWLKLILNLHPHGQYPLLSAARVYAEVDDPPRQRAMLAFVADQFEDDPARRWQWLAHAVYVAKHRLKDRELALQLAERLAAHRQNLAIPSWATQMNVFVLEDMGEIESAKVLLGGLLESGQITDPHERWFLSKRLAELEQKSGE
;
A
#
# COMPACT_ATOMS: atom_id res chain seq x y z
N MET A 1 23.26 47.19 5.12
CA MET A 1 23.76 45.88 4.65
C MET A 1 25.25 45.78 4.91
N ARG A 2 25.68 45.04 5.94
CA ARG A 2 27.09 44.79 6.21
C ARG A 2 27.54 43.67 5.28
N ARG A 3 28.48 43.98 4.35
CA ARG A 3 29.20 42.97 3.55
C ARG A 3 29.97 42.08 4.52
N ALA A 4 29.65 40.77 4.52
CA ALA A 4 30.49 39.79 5.20
C ALA A 4 31.91 39.90 4.64
N THR A 5 32.87 40.22 5.49
CA THR A 5 34.28 40.26 5.14
C THR A 5 34.72 38.84 4.79
N GLU A 6 34.89 38.56 3.49
CA GLU A 6 35.50 37.33 3.03
C GLU A 6 36.91 37.21 3.62
N ARG A 7 37.17 36.12 4.34
CA ARG A 7 38.48 35.84 4.88
C ARG A 7 39.42 35.46 3.75
N SER A 8 40.62 36.08 3.70
CA SER A 8 41.59 35.73 2.68
C SER A 8 42.07 34.29 2.84
N PHE A 9 42.31 33.60 1.72
CA PHE A 9 42.84 32.23 1.72
C PHE A 9 44.11 32.04 2.56
N GLY A 10 44.93 33.07 2.71
CA GLY A 10 46.13 33.05 3.58
C GLY A 10 45.86 32.98 5.09
N ALA A 11 44.58 33.14 5.52
CA ALA A 11 44.17 32.98 6.91
C ALA A 11 43.84 31.54 7.31
N VAL A 12 43.86 30.60 6.32
CA VAL A 12 43.57 29.18 6.57
C VAL A 12 44.88 28.48 7.01
N PRO A 13 44.91 27.82 8.18
CA PRO A 13 46.07 27.07 8.61
C PRO A 13 46.46 25.97 7.61
N ASN A 14 47.75 25.83 7.31
CA ASN A 14 48.26 24.87 6.31
C ASN A 14 47.81 23.42 6.60
N TRP A 15 47.66 23.05 7.87
CA TRP A 15 47.19 21.72 8.24
C TRP A 15 45.76 21.43 7.75
N VAL A 16 44.86 22.45 7.67
CA VAL A 16 43.49 22.30 7.15
C VAL A 16 43.54 22.03 5.66
N VAL A 17 44.40 22.72 4.92
CA VAL A 17 44.59 22.48 3.48
C VAL A 17 45.17 21.09 3.24
N LEU A 18 46.13 20.67 4.04
CA LEU A 18 46.70 19.31 3.95
C LEU A 18 45.63 18.23 4.23
N LEU A 19 44.79 18.46 5.25
CA LEU A 19 43.71 17.55 5.61
C LEU A 19 42.66 17.45 4.48
N LEU A 20 42.33 18.58 3.85
CA LEU A 20 41.44 18.61 2.70
C LEU A 20 42.03 17.82 1.52
N LEU A 21 43.30 18.06 1.19
CA LEU A 21 43.98 17.35 0.10
C LEU A 21 44.07 15.84 0.39
N ALA A 22 44.38 15.47 1.62
CA ALA A 22 44.41 14.06 2.05
C ALA A 22 43.05 13.41 1.93
N SER A 23 41.94 14.07 2.35
CA SER A 23 40.59 13.56 2.23
C SER A 23 40.14 13.40 0.77
N LEU A 24 40.44 14.38 -0.09
CA LEU A 24 40.18 14.32 -1.53
C LEU A 24 40.95 13.17 -2.20
N THR A 25 42.22 13.02 -1.83
CA THR A 25 43.02 11.90 -2.35
C THR A 25 42.46 10.54 -1.92
N CYS A 26 42.12 10.42 -0.63
CA CYS A 26 41.46 9.22 -0.10
C CYS A 26 40.14 8.92 -0.82
N GLN A 27 39.30 9.94 -1.01
CA GLN A 27 38.04 9.82 -1.74
C GLN A 27 38.28 9.40 -3.19
N TYR A 28 39.27 9.94 -3.88
CA TYR A 28 39.62 9.54 -5.25
C TYR A 28 40.02 8.06 -5.33
N PHE A 29 40.87 7.58 -4.45
CA PHE A 29 41.28 6.17 -4.42
C PHE A 29 40.11 5.24 -4.07
N VAL A 30 39.26 5.61 -3.11
CA VAL A 30 38.06 4.87 -2.76
C VAL A 30 37.13 4.81 -4.00
N GLN A 31 36.85 5.96 -4.63
CA GLN A 31 35.94 6.01 -5.76
C GLN A 31 36.47 5.25 -6.99
N LYS A 32 37.79 5.31 -7.26
CA LYS A 32 38.42 4.55 -8.34
C LYS A 32 38.28 3.03 -8.12
N ASN A 33 38.36 2.56 -6.89
CA ASN A 33 38.17 1.13 -6.58
C ASN A 33 36.69 0.72 -6.62
N TYR A 34 35.77 1.63 -6.32
CA TYR A 34 34.30 1.37 -6.41
C TYR A 34 33.76 1.49 -7.85
N ALA A 35 34.37 2.30 -8.71
CA ALA A 35 33.92 2.53 -10.09
C ALA A 35 34.01 1.29 -11.01
N THR A 36 34.70 0.22 -10.56
CA THR A 36 34.79 -1.03 -11.30
C THR A 36 33.67 -2.02 -11.02
N HIS A 37 32.84 -1.77 -10.03
CA HIS A 37 31.67 -2.59 -9.79
C HIS A 37 30.50 -2.13 -10.66
N VAL A 38 30.19 -2.91 -11.70
CA VAL A 38 28.92 -2.76 -12.40
C VAL A 38 27.81 -2.87 -11.36
N ALA A 39 27.01 -1.81 -11.22
CA ALA A 39 25.90 -1.82 -10.30
C ALA A 39 24.94 -2.93 -10.74
N ALA A 40 24.96 -4.06 -10.01
CA ALA A 40 24.01 -5.13 -10.20
C ALA A 40 22.91 -4.98 -9.15
N GLY A 41 21.66 -4.91 -9.60
CA GLY A 41 20.52 -4.89 -8.69
C GLY A 41 20.53 -6.13 -7.79
N LYS A 42 20.41 -5.91 -6.50
CA LYS A 42 20.25 -7.01 -5.54
C LYS A 42 18.78 -7.34 -5.40
N ASP A 43 18.48 -8.62 -5.42
CA ASP A 43 17.13 -9.10 -5.11
C ASP A 43 16.75 -8.81 -3.66
N LEU A 44 15.45 -8.55 -3.45
CA LEU A 44 14.90 -8.40 -2.10
C LEU A 44 15.15 -9.68 -1.30
N PRO A 45 15.84 -9.64 -0.14
CA PRO A 45 16.11 -10.83 0.64
C PRO A 45 14.83 -11.46 1.19
N VAL A 46 14.90 -12.74 1.53
CA VAL A 46 13.79 -13.43 2.20
C VAL A 46 13.57 -12.80 3.59
N PRO A 47 12.34 -12.50 3.96
CA PRO A 47 12.06 -11.91 5.28
C PRO A 47 12.42 -12.91 6.40
N PRO A 48 13.06 -12.44 7.47
CA PRO A 48 13.34 -13.28 8.63
C PRO A 48 12.04 -13.62 9.38
N THR A 49 12.12 -14.58 10.31
CA THR A 49 10.96 -14.90 11.14
C THR A 49 10.64 -13.75 12.11
N PRO A 50 9.35 -13.52 12.43
CA PRO A 50 8.94 -12.46 13.37
C PRO A 50 9.63 -12.57 14.74
N THR A 51 9.90 -13.79 15.21
CA THR A 51 10.58 -14.03 16.48
C THR A 51 12.00 -13.48 16.50
N VAL A 52 12.76 -13.70 15.42
CA VAL A 52 14.13 -13.16 15.30
C VAL A 52 14.14 -11.65 15.35
N VAL A 53 13.21 -11.00 14.62
CA VAL A 53 13.15 -9.53 14.61
C VAL A 53 12.69 -8.97 15.95
N ARG A 54 11.74 -9.60 16.63
CA ARG A 54 11.32 -9.21 17.99
C ARG A 54 12.49 -9.27 18.98
N LEU A 55 13.27 -10.34 18.96
CA LEU A 55 14.45 -10.45 19.80
C LEU A 55 15.50 -9.37 19.47
N ALA A 56 15.74 -9.14 18.18
CA ALA A 56 16.71 -8.13 17.74
C ALA A 56 16.25 -6.69 18.00
N SER A 57 14.93 -6.45 18.16
CA SER A 57 14.35 -5.13 18.39
C SER A 57 14.49 -4.62 19.82
N LEU A 58 15.12 -5.38 20.72
CA LEU A 58 15.31 -5.00 22.13
C LEU A 58 14.02 -4.46 22.79
N ASP A 59 12.94 -5.22 22.65
CA ASP A 59 11.60 -4.91 23.18
C ASP A 59 10.90 -3.69 22.53
N SER A 60 11.33 -3.31 21.33
CA SER A 60 10.72 -2.20 20.59
C SER A 60 10.23 -2.62 19.18
N PRO A 61 9.26 -3.56 19.08
CA PRO A 61 8.83 -4.13 17.80
C PRO A 61 8.21 -3.09 16.86
N ILE A 62 7.52 -2.07 17.40
CA ILE A 62 6.93 -0.99 16.60
C ILE A 62 8.01 -0.17 15.90
N PHE A 63 9.09 0.16 16.61
CA PHE A 63 10.23 0.89 16.03
C PHE A 63 10.92 0.05 14.93
N ALA A 64 11.12 -1.25 15.18
CA ALA A 64 11.64 -2.17 14.18
C ALA A 64 10.73 -2.23 12.94
N ALA A 65 9.42 -2.29 13.12
CA ALA A 65 8.46 -2.25 12.02
C ALA A 65 8.60 -0.99 11.16
N GLN A 66 8.76 0.17 11.80
CA GLN A 66 8.94 1.44 11.09
C GLN A 66 10.26 1.49 10.30
N LEU A 67 11.36 1.05 10.90
CA LEU A 67 12.67 0.97 10.21
C LEU A 67 12.62 0.00 9.02
N LEU A 68 12.03 -1.18 9.21
CA LEU A 68 11.88 -2.16 8.13
C LEU A 68 11.00 -1.63 7.00
N MET A 69 9.96 -0.86 7.32
CA MET A 69 9.10 -0.24 6.31
C MET A 69 9.86 0.82 5.50
N LEU A 70 10.64 1.69 6.15
CA LEU A 70 11.50 2.67 5.48
C LEU A 70 12.55 1.98 4.61
N TRP A 71 13.17 0.93 5.11
CA TRP A 71 14.14 0.14 4.35
C TRP A 71 13.49 -0.50 3.12
N LEU A 72 12.32 -1.12 3.28
CA LEU A 72 11.61 -1.77 2.17
C LEU A 72 11.25 -0.76 1.07
N GLN A 73 10.83 0.46 1.45
CA GLN A 73 10.50 1.52 0.50
C GLN A 73 11.71 2.07 -0.25
N SER A 74 12.88 2.06 0.37
CA SER A 74 14.12 2.52 -0.27
C SER A 74 14.82 1.42 -1.08
N PHE A 75 14.25 0.22 -1.12
CA PHE A 75 14.94 -0.94 -1.72
C PHE A 75 15.01 -0.86 -3.24
N ASP A 76 14.10 -0.16 -3.90
CA ASP A 76 14.13 0.11 -5.33
C ASP A 76 15.27 1.07 -5.75
N VAL A 77 15.78 1.87 -4.81
CA VAL A 77 16.90 2.78 -5.03
C VAL A 77 18.17 2.20 -4.42
N GLN A 78 18.97 1.52 -5.23
CA GLN A 78 20.23 0.95 -4.81
C GLN A 78 21.42 1.79 -5.34
N PRO A 79 22.62 1.71 -4.74
CA PRO A 79 23.78 2.48 -5.20
C PRO A 79 24.07 2.24 -6.68
N GLY A 80 23.87 3.28 -7.50
CA GLY A 80 24.13 3.27 -8.94
C GLY A 80 23.06 2.62 -9.81
N ILE A 81 21.93 2.19 -9.26
CA ILE A 81 20.83 1.59 -10.02
C ILE A 81 19.47 1.92 -9.37
N SER A 82 18.45 2.11 -10.19
CA SER A 82 17.06 2.18 -9.75
C SER A 82 16.30 0.99 -10.35
N LEU A 83 15.74 0.15 -9.48
CA LEU A 83 14.95 -1.01 -9.87
C LEU A 83 13.50 -0.58 -10.12
N SER A 84 12.93 -1.04 -11.22
CA SER A 84 11.50 -0.90 -11.42
C SER A 84 10.74 -1.77 -10.41
N PHE A 85 9.60 -1.31 -9.88
CA PHE A 85 8.73 -2.15 -9.06
C PHE A 85 8.29 -3.43 -9.77
N ARG A 86 8.29 -3.46 -11.10
CA ARG A 86 8.04 -4.66 -11.91
C ARG A 86 9.13 -5.74 -11.77
N GLU A 87 10.34 -5.36 -11.40
CA GLU A 87 11.48 -6.28 -11.28
C GLU A 87 11.55 -6.92 -9.89
N LEU A 88 10.82 -6.37 -8.92
CA LEU A 88 10.81 -6.88 -7.56
C LEU A 88 10.01 -8.19 -7.45
N ASP A 89 10.47 -9.06 -6.55
CA ASP A 89 9.76 -10.29 -6.17
C ASP A 89 8.59 -9.98 -5.25
N TYR A 90 7.37 -10.08 -5.78
CA TYR A 90 6.14 -9.74 -5.05
C TYR A 90 5.83 -10.71 -3.90
N ALA A 91 6.26 -11.97 -3.98
CA ALA A 91 6.12 -12.89 -2.86
C ALA A 91 6.98 -12.46 -1.67
N ARG A 92 8.21 -11.98 -1.96
CA ARG A 92 9.09 -11.42 -0.92
C ARG A 92 8.56 -10.10 -0.37
N ILE A 93 8.02 -9.20 -1.21
CA ILE A 93 7.36 -7.96 -0.76
C ILE A 93 6.22 -8.29 0.20
N GLN A 94 5.31 -9.19 -0.18
CA GLN A 94 4.22 -9.64 0.68
C GLN A 94 4.72 -10.21 2.01
N GLY A 95 5.78 -11.02 1.96
CA GLY A 95 6.42 -11.57 3.16
C GLY A 95 6.95 -10.49 4.10
N TRP A 96 7.61 -9.46 3.56
CA TRP A 96 8.10 -8.31 4.33
C TRP A 96 6.96 -7.47 4.90
N LEU A 97 5.93 -7.16 4.11
CA LEU A 97 4.75 -6.42 4.57
C LEU A 97 4.01 -7.18 5.68
N LYS A 98 3.87 -8.51 5.54
CA LYS A 98 3.28 -9.37 6.57
C LYS A 98 4.12 -9.39 7.85
N LEU A 99 5.45 -9.47 7.74
CA LEU A 99 6.35 -9.37 8.89
C LEU A 99 6.17 -8.04 9.62
N ILE A 100 6.14 -6.93 8.89
CA ILE A 100 5.96 -5.58 9.45
C ILE A 100 4.62 -5.46 10.17
N LEU A 101 3.53 -5.98 9.58
CA LEU A 101 2.20 -6.05 10.22
C LEU A 101 2.21 -6.91 11.48
N ASN A 102 2.96 -8.02 11.51
CA ASN A 102 3.11 -8.85 12.72
C ASN A 102 3.82 -8.13 13.87
N LEU A 103 4.76 -7.22 13.54
CA LEU A 103 5.47 -6.40 14.52
C LEU A 103 4.63 -5.21 14.99
N HIS A 104 3.81 -4.66 14.10
CA HIS A 104 2.93 -3.52 14.36
C HIS A 104 1.53 -3.77 13.75
N PRO A 105 0.66 -4.57 14.40
CA PRO A 105 -0.65 -4.98 13.85
C PRO A 105 -1.59 -3.83 13.51
N HIS A 106 -1.49 -2.71 14.22
CA HIS A 106 -2.31 -1.52 14.01
C HIS A 106 -1.71 -0.55 12.98
N GLY A 107 -0.53 -0.85 12.44
CA GLY A 107 0.14 -0.04 11.42
C GLY A 107 -0.65 -0.05 10.12
N GLN A 108 -0.98 1.15 9.61
CA GLN A 108 -1.74 1.29 8.35
C GLN A 108 -0.83 1.35 7.13
N TYR A 109 0.42 1.73 7.34
CA TYR A 109 1.35 2.03 6.26
C TYR A 109 1.73 0.84 5.37
N PRO A 110 1.89 -0.41 5.90
CA PRO A 110 2.14 -1.58 5.06
C PRO A 110 1.01 -1.86 4.07
N LEU A 111 -0.26 -1.73 4.52
CA LEU A 111 -1.41 -1.93 3.64
C LEU A 111 -1.64 -0.77 2.69
N LEU A 112 -1.35 0.47 3.11
CA LEU A 112 -1.30 1.62 2.21
C LEU A 112 -0.31 1.36 1.07
N SER A 113 0.90 0.90 1.39
CA SER A 113 1.92 0.61 0.38
C SER A 113 1.51 -0.55 -0.53
N ALA A 114 0.92 -1.61 0.04
CA ALA A 114 0.37 -2.72 -0.75
C ALA A 114 -0.69 -2.25 -1.75
N ALA A 115 -1.67 -1.48 -1.27
CA ALA A 115 -2.84 -1.10 -2.05
C ALA A 115 -2.58 0.06 -3.04
N ARG A 116 -1.68 1.02 -2.69
CA ARG A 116 -1.50 2.26 -3.45
C ARG A 116 -0.10 2.45 -4.06
N VAL A 117 0.83 1.55 -3.80
CA VAL A 117 2.16 1.60 -4.43
C VAL A 117 2.37 0.34 -5.24
N TYR A 118 2.39 -0.82 -4.59
CA TYR A 118 2.68 -2.08 -5.26
C TYR A 118 1.53 -2.60 -6.14
N ALA A 119 0.27 -2.33 -5.80
CA ALA A 119 -0.88 -2.66 -6.65
C ALA A 119 -1.09 -1.70 -7.83
N GLU A 120 -0.40 -0.56 -7.88
CA GLU A 120 -0.51 0.43 -8.98
C GLU A 120 0.45 0.13 -10.15
N VAL A 121 1.32 -0.87 -10.02
CA VAL A 121 2.23 -1.29 -11.09
C VAL A 121 1.41 -1.87 -12.24
N ASP A 122 1.69 -1.43 -13.46
CA ASP A 122 1.02 -1.91 -14.69
C ASP A 122 1.52 -3.32 -15.07
N ASP A 123 1.12 -4.31 -14.24
CA ASP A 123 1.40 -5.73 -14.37
C ASP A 123 0.25 -6.52 -13.72
N PRO A 124 -0.72 -7.02 -14.50
CA PRO A 124 -1.93 -7.62 -13.95
C PRO A 124 -1.71 -8.79 -12.98
N PRO A 125 -0.78 -9.73 -13.20
CA PRO A 125 -0.48 -10.78 -12.22
C PRO A 125 -0.02 -10.24 -10.87
N ARG A 126 0.87 -9.23 -10.86
CA ARG A 126 1.39 -8.59 -9.64
C ARG A 126 0.32 -7.77 -8.93
N GLN A 127 -0.51 -7.06 -9.70
CA GLN A 127 -1.65 -6.35 -9.15
C GLN A 127 -2.59 -7.32 -8.41
N ARG A 128 -3.03 -8.40 -9.07
CA ARG A 128 -3.90 -9.42 -8.44
C ARG A 128 -3.29 -10.00 -7.18
N ALA A 129 -2.00 -10.34 -7.22
CA ALA A 129 -1.31 -10.88 -6.06
C ALA A 129 -1.33 -9.90 -4.87
N MET A 130 -1.14 -8.61 -5.14
CA MET A 130 -1.15 -7.59 -4.08
C MET A 130 -2.56 -7.30 -3.56
N LEU A 131 -3.58 -7.28 -4.44
CA LEU A 131 -4.98 -7.13 -4.03
C LEU A 131 -5.45 -8.32 -3.18
N ALA A 132 -5.05 -9.54 -3.53
CA ALA A 132 -5.30 -10.73 -2.72
C ALA A 132 -4.64 -10.62 -1.34
N PHE A 133 -3.39 -10.17 -1.28
CA PHE A 133 -2.70 -9.93 -0.02
C PHE A 133 -3.45 -8.91 0.86
N VAL A 134 -3.92 -7.79 0.28
CA VAL A 134 -4.71 -6.80 1.03
C VAL A 134 -6.00 -7.40 1.56
N ALA A 135 -6.68 -8.21 0.76
CA ALA A 135 -7.92 -8.89 1.15
C ALA A 135 -7.70 -9.89 2.29
N ASP A 136 -6.63 -10.67 2.24
CA ASP A 136 -6.29 -11.62 3.30
C ASP A 136 -5.93 -10.90 4.60
N GLN A 137 -5.17 -9.80 4.50
CA GLN A 137 -4.82 -9.00 5.68
C GLN A 137 -6.00 -8.21 6.25
N PHE A 138 -7.04 -7.91 5.46
CA PHE A 138 -8.27 -7.28 5.95
C PHE A 138 -8.98 -8.16 6.98
N GLU A 139 -9.02 -9.47 6.79
CA GLU A 139 -9.71 -10.40 7.69
C GLU A 139 -9.13 -10.42 9.12
N ASP A 140 -7.86 -10.06 9.28
CA ASP A 140 -7.21 -10.00 10.60
C ASP A 140 -7.69 -8.80 11.46
N ASP A 141 -8.08 -7.68 10.83
CA ASP A 141 -8.57 -6.47 11.53
C ASP A 141 -9.50 -5.65 10.61
N PRO A 142 -10.72 -6.12 10.35
CA PRO A 142 -11.65 -5.46 9.43
C PRO A 142 -11.97 -4.01 9.84
N ALA A 143 -12.06 -3.74 11.15
CA ALA A 143 -12.40 -2.43 11.69
C ALA A 143 -11.39 -1.32 11.29
N ARG A 144 -10.10 -1.68 11.15
CA ARG A 144 -9.04 -0.71 10.81
C ARG A 144 -8.58 -0.80 9.37
N ARG A 145 -8.82 -1.95 8.69
CA ARG A 145 -8.22 -2.25 7.38
C ARG A 145 -9.20 -2.12 6.21
N TRP A 146 -10.49 -1.85 6.47
CA TRP A 146 -11.55 -1.76 5.46
C TRP A 146 -11.22 -0.79 4.32
N GLN A 147 -10.58 0.34 4.62
CA GLN A 147 -10.25 1.36 3.63
C GLN A 147 -9.30 0.85 2.54
N TRP A 148 -8.41 -0.07 2.89
CA TRP A 148 -7.47 -0.67 1.93
C TRP A 148 -8.16 -1.70 1.05
N LEU A 149 -9.08 -2.46 1.61
CA LEU A 149 -9.90 -3.38 0.82
C LEU A 149 -10.87 -2.62 -0.09
N ALA A 150 -11.48 -1.53 0.36
CA ALA A 150 -12.30 -0.66 -0.48
C ALA A 150 -11.49 -0.07 -1.64
N HIS A 151 -10.23 0.34 -1.38
CA HIS A 151 -9.32 0.78 -2.44
C HIS A 151 -8.96 -0.37 -3.39
N ALA A 152 -8.78 -1.59 -2.88
CA ALA A 152 -8.53 -2.78 -3.70
C ALA A 152 -9.69 -3.07 -4.66
N VAL A 153 -10.95 -2.91 -4.23
CA VAL A 153 -12.14 -2.98 -5.11
C VAL A 153 -12.03 -1.95 -6.23
N TYR A 154 -11.68 -0.71 -5.90
CA TYR A 154 -11.50 0.35 -6.91
C TYR A 154 -10.41 -0.02 -7.94
N VAL A 155 -9.26 -0.50 -7.51
CA VAL A 155 -8.15 -0.91 -8.40
C VAL A 155 -8.57 -2.07 -9.29
N ALA A 156 -9.20 -3.10 -8.72
CA ALA A 156 -9.71 -4.25 -9.48
C ALA A 156 -10.70 -3.81 -10.57
N LYS A 157 -11.65 -2.93 -10.23
CA LYS A 157 -12.70 -2.46 -11.14
C LYS A 157 -12.14 -1.55 -12.23
N HIS A 158 -11.35 -0.53 -11.87
CA HIS A 158 -11.01 0.58 -12.78
C HIS A 158 -9.64 0.44 -13.43
N ARG A 159 -8.67 -0.19 -12.76
CA ARG A 159 -7.31 -0.37 -13.27
C ARG A 159 -7.13 -1.71 -13.96
N LEU A 160 -7.40 -2.79 -13.24
CA LEU A 160 -7.36 -4.15 -13.78
C LEU A 160 -8.51 -4.43 -14.76
N LYS A 161 -9.64 -3.70 -14.66
CA LYS A 161 -10.89 -3.97 -15.38
C LYS A 161 -11.40 -5.39 -15.16
N ASP A 162 -11.10 -5.97 -14.01
CA ASP A 162 -11.48 -7.29 -13.55
C ASP A 162 -12.69 -7.14 -12.60
N ARG A 163 -13.89 -7.14 -13.19
CA ARG A 163 -15.14 -6.92 -12.45
C ARG A 163 -15.46 -8.07 -11.51
N GLU A 164 -15.09 -9.30 -11.89
CA GLU A 164 -15.29 -10.47 -11.04
C GLU A 164 -14.45 -10.39 -9.76
N LEU A 165 -13.17 -10.06 -9.90
CA LEU A 165 -12.31 -9.82 -8.75
C LEU A 165 -12.83 -8.64 -7.91
N ALA A 166 -13.27 -7.55 -8.54
CA ALA A 166 -13.85 -6.42 -7.83
C ALA A 166 -15.09 -6.82 -7.01
N LEU A 167 -15.96 -7.67 -7.57
CA LEU A 167 -17.13 -8.21 -6.88
C LEU A 167 -16.71 -9.07 -5.68
N GLN A 168 -15.80 -10.01 -5.86
CA GLN A 168 -15.29 -10.86 -4.77
C GLN A 168 -14.72 -10.03 -3.61
N LEU A 169 -13.93 -8.99 -3.91
CA LEU A 169 -13.38 -8.10 -2.88
C LEU A 169 -14.47 -7.27 -2.18
N ALA A 170 -15.47 -6.80 -2.93
CA ALA A 170 -16.60 -6.05 -2.38
C ALA A 170 -17.52 -6.93 -1.52
N GLU A 171 -17.69 -8.20 -1.87
CA GLU A 171 -18.44 -9.18 -1.06
C GLU A 171 -17.76 -9.45 0.28
N ARG A 172 -16.42 -9.48 0.34
CA ARG A 172 -15.69 -9.56 1.62
C ARG A 172 -16.00 -8.36 2.51
N LEU A 173 -16.07 -7.13 1.97
CA LEU A 173 -16.53 -5.96 2.74
C LEU A 173 -17.97 -6.11 3.20
N ALA A 174 -18.86 -6.57 2.33
CA ALA A 174 -20.28 -6.75 2.62
C ALA A 174 -20.53 -7.80 3.71
N ALA A 175 -19.67 -8.81 3.83
CA ALA A 175 -19.74 -9.80 4.92
C ALA A 175 -19.57 -9.20 6.31
N HIS A 176 -18.87 -8.06 6.41
CA HIS A 176 -18.62 -7.34 7.67
C HIS A 176 -19.57 -6.14 7.90
N ARG A 177 -20.75 -6.09 7.25
CA ARG A 177 -21.70 -4.97 7.35
C ARG A 177 -22.20 -4.66 8.77
N GLN A 178 -22.15 -5.61 9.68
CA GLN A 178 -22.51 -5.40 11.08
C GLN A 178 -21.43 -4.69 11.91
N ASN A 179 -20.23 -4.54 11.36
CA ASN A 179 -19.12 -3.85 12.00
C ASN A 179 -19.30 -2.33 11.84
N LEU A 180 -19.71 -1.66 12.92
CA LEU A 180 -19.98 -0.21 12.92
C LEU A 180 -18.75 0.66 12.62
N ALA A 181 -17.55 0.11 12.68
CA ALA A 181 -16.34 0.83 12.28
C ALA A 181 -16.15 0.90 10.76
N ILE A 182 -16.90 0.10 9.99
CA ILE A 182 -16.88 0.11 8.53
C ILE A 182 -18.04 0.96 8.04
N PRO A 183 -17.80 2.04 7.28
CA PRO A 183 -18.87 2.86 6.72
C PRO A 183 -19.80 2.03 5.81
N SER A 184 -21.09 2.30 5.88
CA SER A 184 -22.10 1.58 5.09
C SER A 184 -21.84 1.63 3.59
N TRP A 185 -21.37 2.75 3.05
CA TRP A 185 -21.01 2.85 1.64
C TRP A 185 -19.94 1.83 1.21
N ALA A 186 -19.00 1.49 2.12
CA ALA A 186 -17.97 0.51 1.82
C ALA A 186 -18.53 -0.92 1.78
N THR A 187 -19.45 -1.24 2.69
CA THR A 187 -20.13 -2.55 2.71
C THR A 187 -21.19 -2.73 1.62
N GLN A 188 -21.53 -1.66 0.90
CA GLN A 188 -22.48 -1.64 -0.21
C GLN A 188 -21.80 -1.61 -1.59
N MET A 189 -20.47 -1.62 -1.64
CA MET A 189 -19.73 -1.54 -2.91
C MET A 189 -20.08 -2.69 -3.87
N ASN A 190 -20.45 -3.86 -3.36
CA ASN A 190 -20.86 -5.01 -4.15
C ASN A 190 -22.09 -4.70 -5.04
N VAL A 191 -23.06 -3.92 -4.55
CA VAL A 191 -24.23 -3.49 -5.33
C VAL A 191 -23.78 -2.68 -6.56
N PHE A 192 -22.90 -1.70 -6.36
CA PHE A 192 -22.41 -0.85 -7.45
C PHE A 192 -21.50 -1.60 -8.44
N VAL A 193 -20.81 -2.64 -7.98
CA VAL A 193 -20.04 -3.51 -8.88
C VAL A 193 -20.96 -4.37 -9.74
N LEU A 194 -22.00 -4.96 -9.15
CA LEU A 194 -23.01 -5.75 -9.89
C LEU A 194 -23.73 -4.91 -10.93
N GLU A 195 -24.12 -3.69 -10.55
CA GLU A 195 -24.73 -2.75 -11.50
C GLU A 195 -23.82 -2.47 -12.70
N ASP A 196 -22.53 -2.25 -12.45
CA ASP A 196 -21.53 -1.99 -13.50
C ASP A 196 -21.25 -3.23 -14.38
N MET A 197 -21.51 -4.43 -13.84
CA MET A 197 -21.48 -5.68 -14.60
C MET A 197 -22.72 -5.89 -15.48
N GLY A 198 -23.76 -5.11 -15.28
CA GLY A 198 -25.07 -5.30 -15.91
C GLY A 198 -25.96 -6.31 -15.19
N GLU A 199 -25.53 -6.80 -14.02
CA GLU A 199 -26.28 -7.73 -13.17
C GLU A 199 -27.37 -6.98 -12.38
N ILE A 200 -28.28 -6.32 -13.11
CA ILE A 200 -29.28 -5.41 -12.56
C ILE A 200 -30.21 -6.12 -11.58
N GLU A 201 -30.67 -7.34 -11.91
CA GLU A 201 -31.55 -8.11 -11.02
C GLU A 201 -30.86 -8.49 -9.71
N SER A 202 -29.61 -8.91 -9.77
CA SER A 202 -28.80 -9.21 -8.58
C SER A 202 -28.59 -7.97 -7.71
N ALA A 203 -28.31 -6.81 -8.32
CA ALA A 203 -28.19 -5.54 -7.62
C ALA A 203 -29.49 -5.11 -6.93
N LYS A 204 -30.64 -5.27 -7.60
CA LYS A 204 -31.99 -4.98 -7.05
C LYS A 204 -32.32 -5.86 -5.84
N VAL A 205 -32.07 -7.17 -5.95
CA VAL A 205 -32.29 -8.11 -4.83
C VAL A 205 -31.45 -7.72 -3.61
N LEU A 206 -30.18 -7.38 -3.81
CA LEU A 206 -29.33 -6.93 -2.71
C LEU A 206 -29.78 -5.61 -2.10
N LEU A 207 -30.17 -4.62 -2.92
CA LEU A 207 -30.67 -3.33 -2.43
C LEU A 207 -31.99 -3.47 -1.69
N GLY A 208 -32.94 -4.25 -2.21
CA GLY A 208 -34.20 -4.55 -1.55
C GLY A 208 -33.98 -5.21 -0.20
N GLY A 209 -33.16 -6.26 -0.15
CA GLY A 209 -32.79 -6.94 1.10
C GLY A 209 -32.13 -6.03 2.12
N LEU A 210 -31.25 -5.09 1.67
CA LEU A 210 -30.63 -4.09 2.56
C LEU A 210 -31.67 -3.14 3.16
N LEU A 211 -32.61 -2.64 2.37
CA LEU A 211 -33.66 -1.74 2.82
C LEU A 211 -34.64 -2.42 3.77
N GLU A 212 -34.98 -3.70 3.52
CA GLU A 212 -35.87 -4.49 4.35
C GLU A 212 -35.23 -4.97 5.65
N SER A 213 -33.90 -5.14 5.68
CA SER A 213 -33.18 -5.66 6.84
C SER A 213 -33.30 -4.77 8.10
N GLY A 214 -33.69 -3.50 7.94
CA GLY A 214 -33.73 -2.52 9.04
C GLY A 214 -32.35 -2.07 9.56
N GLN A 215 -31.26 -2.56 8.96
CA GLN A 215 -29.89 -2.23 9.36
C GLN A 215 -29.50 -0.80 9.01
N ILE A 216 -30.16 -0.21 7.99
CA ILE A 216 -29.90 1.15 7.57
C ILE A 216 -30.74 2.11 8.39
N THR A 217 -30.10 2.74 9.37
CA THR A 217 -30.76 3.68 10.31
C THR A 217 -30.68 5.13 9.87
N ASP A 218 -29.70 5.49 9.03
CA ASP A 218 -29.54 6.85 8.51
C ASP A 218 -30.67 7.14 7.46
N PRO A 219 -31.51 8.18 7.68
CA PRO A 219 -32.57 8.54 6.76
C PRO A 219 -32.06 8.96 5.36
N HIS A 220 -30.90 9.64 5.29
CA HIS A 220 -30.30 10.05 4.01
C HIS A 220 -29.79 8.88 3.20
N GLU A 221 -29.14 7.94 3.85
CA GLU A 221 -28.68 6.70 3.24
C GLU A 221 -29.87 5.87 2.74
N ARG A 222 -30.89 5.70 3.57
CA ARG A 222 -32.12 4.99 3.21
C ARG A 222 -32.79 5.61 2.01
N TRP A 223 -32.93 6.94 1.97
CA TRP A 223 -33.47 7.65 0.83
C TRP A 223 -32.65 7.43 -0.44
N PHE A 224 -31.32 7.52 -0.34
CA PHE A 224 -30.43 7.31 -1.46
C PHE A 224 -30.58 5.91 -2.06
N LEU A 225 -30.58 4.85 -1.22
CA LEU A 225 -30.72 3.49 -1.67
C LEU A 225 -32.11 3.17 -2.23
N SER A 226 -33.17 3.75 -1.63
CA SER A 226 -34.53 3.62 -2.17
C SER A 226 -34.66 4.25 -3.55
N LYS A 227 -34.07 5.43 -3.72
CA LYS A 227 -34.03 6.10 -5.03
C LYS A 227 -33.24 5.25 -6.04
N ARG A 228 -32.12 4.69 -5.61
CA ARG A 228 -31.30 3.84 -6.50
C ARG A 228 -32.03 2.58 -6.92
N LEU A 229 -32.77 1.96 -6.01
CA LEU A 229 -33.60 0.79 -6.33
C LEU A 229 -34.64 1.13 -7.41
N ALA A 230 -35.36 2.26 -7.24
CA ALA A 230 -36.35 2.72 -8.24
C ALA A 230 -35.70 2.99 -9.62
N GLU A 231 -34.48 3.55 -9.66
CA GLU A 231 -33.75 3.76 -10.92
C GLU A 231 -33.40 2.43 -11.61
N LEU A 232 -33.01 1.39 -10.83
CA LEU A 232 -32.71 0.07 -11.37
C LEU A 232 -33.97 -0.65 -11.86
N GLU A 233 -35.11 -0.48 -11.17
CA GLU A 233 -36.41 -1.03 -11.62
C GLU A 233 -36.83 -0.46 -12.97
N GLN A 234 -36.62 0.84 -13.19
CA GLN A 234 -36.91 1.48 -14.48
C GLN A 234 -36.01 0.93 -15.60
N LYS A 235 -34.71 0.75 -15.33
CA LYS A 235 -33.75 0.18 -16.31
C LYS A 235 -34.04 -1.27 -16.70
N SER A 236 -34.66 -2.06 -15.82
CA SER A 236 -34.97 -3.46 -16.11
C SER A 236 -36.32 -3.63 -16.85
N GLY A 237 -37.12 -2.57 -16.94
CA GLY A 237 -38.40 -2.56 -17.66
C GLY A 237 -38.30 -2.08 -19.13
N GLU A 238 -37.10 -1.58 -19.54
CA GLU A 238 -36.76 -1.26 -20.93
C GLU A 238 -36.06 -2.42 -21.62
#